data_a033baa0bbbac1c32786d69babc2bf88
#
_entry.id   a033baa0bbbac1c32786d69babc2bf88
#
_cell.length_a   1.000
_cell.length_b   1.000
_cell.length_c   1.000
_cell.angle_alpha   90.00
_cell.angle_beta   90.00
_cell.angle_gamma   90.00
#
_symmetry.space_group_name_H-M   'P 1'
#
loop_
_entity.id
_entity.type
_entity.pdbx_description
1 polymer ?
#
loop_
_entity_poly.entity_id
_entity_poly.type
_entity_poly.pdbx_seq_one_letter_code
_entity_poly.pdbx_strand_id
1 'polypeptide(L)'
;LLPLVEFQSDASVENWGCYLDVRFKDGSHEQAAMIYPKGDPENPMTWDDTVKKFLGMAAPLDRPQQAMKVVEIVRHLEHHRGAALVAAIAATARRSGPAPV
;
A
#
# COMPACT_ATOMS: atom_id res chain seq x y z
N LEU A 1 10.26 -13.71 10.51
CA LEU A 1 10.39 -12.44 11.28
C LEU A 1 9.37 -12.30 12.40
N LEU A 2 8.11 -12.75 12.20
CA LEU A 2 7.06 -12.62 13.22
C LEU A 2 7.42 -13.15 14.61
N PRO A 3 8.14 -14.29 14.77
CA PRO A 3 8.56 -14.76 16.11
C PRO A 3 9.51 -13.83 16.85
N LEU A 4 10.13 -12.87 16.14
CA LEU A 4 11.06 -11.89 16.70
C LEU A 4 10.38 -10.57 17.06
N VAL A 5 9.08 -10.44 16.79
CA VAL A 5 8.32 -9.20 17.04
C VAL A 5 7.60 -9.32 18.37
N GLU A 6 7.89 -8.41 19.29
CA GLU A 6 7.18 -8.27 20.55
C GLU A 6 6.26 -7.05 20.50
N PHE A 7 5.03 -7.23 20.96
CA PHE A 7 4.06 -6.16 21.06
C PHE A 7 3.88 -5.75 22.51
N GLN A 8 3.97 -4.45 22.77
CA GLN A 8 3.71 -3.89 24.09
C GLN A 8 2.62 -2.83 23.99
N SER A 9 1.69 -2.86 24.92
CA SER A 9 0.71 -1.80 25.08
C SER A 9 1.34 -0.65 25.88
N ASP A 10 1.19 0.57 25.37
CA ASP A 10 1.71 1.78 26.01
C ASP A 10 0.61 2.85 26.03
N ALA A 11 0.23 3.28 27.23
CA ALA A 11 -0.82 4.28 27.40
C ALA A 11 -0.44 5.68 26.89
N SER A 12 0.86 5.94 26.65
CA SER A 12 1.32 7.18 26.04
C SER A 12 1.14 7.24 24.53
N VAL A 13 0.86 6.09 23.90
CA VAL A 13 0.58 6.02 22.46
C VAL A 13 -0.89 6.29 22.23
N GLU A 14 -1.19 7.43 21.61
CA GLU A 14 -2.55 7.86 21.31
C GLU A 14 -2.96 7.42 19.90
N ASN A 15 -4.28 7.25 19.71
CA ASN A 15 -4.90 6.94 18.44
C ASN A 15 -4.32 5.65 17.77
N TRP A 16 -3.93 5.76 16.52
CA TRP A 16 -3.32 4.69 15.72
C TRP A 16 -1.79 4.80 15.64
N GLY A 17 -1.20 5.54 16.57
CA GLY A 17 0.25 5.71 16.61
C GLY A 17 0.97 4.45 17.05
N CYS A 18 2.25 4.38 16.75
CA CYS A 18 3.14 3.33 17.24
C CYS A 18 4.59 3.83 17.38
N TYR A 19 5.32 3.17 18.26
CA TYR A 19 6.77 3.26 18.36
C TYR A 19 7.37 1.93 17.96
N LEU A 20 8.42 1.95 17.15
CA LEU A 20 9.14 0.77 16.72
C LEU A 20 10.60 0.89 17.16
N ASP A 21 11.10 -0.16 17.82
CA ASP A 21 12.52 -0.32 18.15
C ASP A 21 13.00 -1.62 17.48
N VAL A 22 13.95 -1.50 16.57
CA VAL A 22 14.56 -2.65 15.88
C VAL A 22 15.97 -2.82 16.36
N ARG A 23 16.26 -3.97 16.96
CA ARG A 23 17.60 -4.36 17.42
C ARG A 23 18.22 -5.35 16.47
N PHE A 24 19.41 -5.03 15.99
CA PHE A 24 20.17 -5.88 15.08
C PHE A 24 21.11 -6.81 15.85
N LYS A 25 21.52 -7.88 15.18
CA LYS A 25 22.43 -8.88 15.78
C LYS A 25 23.80 -8.34 16.13
N ASP A 26 24.23 -7.25 15.49
CA ASP A 26 25.50 -6.57 15.77
C ASP A 26 25.46 -5.65 17.02
N GLY A 27 24.31 -5.57 17.68
CA GLY A 27 24.06 -4.74 18.85
C GLY A 27 23.59 -3.33 18.54
N SER A 28 23.56 -2.92 17.27
CA SER A 28 22.96 -1.65 16.86
C SER A 28 21.44 -1.71 16.94
N HIS A 29 20.79 -0.56 17.03
CA HIS A 29 19.35 -0.47 17.00
C HIS A 29 18.90 0.79 16.26
N GLU A 30 17.71 0.73 15.69
CA GLU A 30 17.04 1.86 15.08
C GLU A 30 15.65 2.02 15.69
N GLN A 31 15.22 3.26 15.83
CA GLN A 31 13.92 3.61 16.38
C GLN A 31 13.15 4.47 15.38
N ALA A 32 11.86 4.21 15.27
CA ALA A 32 10.95 5.02 14.50
C ALA A 32 9.65 5.24 15.30
N ALA A 33 9.04 6.36 15.09
CA ALA A 33 7.73 6.68 15.67
C ALA A 33 6.78 7.16 14.59
N MET A 34 5.53 6.72 14.69
CA MET A 34 4.46 7.23 13.86
C MET A 34 3.31 7.61 14.79
N ILE A 35 3.06 8.91 14.91
CA ILE A 35 2.00 9.43 15.77
C ILE A 35 0.68 9.42 14.99
N TYR A 36 0.70 9.86 13.74
CA TYR A 36 -0.44 9.86 12.83
C TYR A 36 -0.13 8.97 11.63
N PRO A 37 -0.89 7.88 11.42
CA PRO A 37 -0.75 7.05 10.23
C PRO A 37 -0.92 7.86 8.95
N LYS A 38 -0.22 7.45 7.90
CA LYS A 38 -0.37 8.07 6.58
C LYS A 38 -1.82 7.90 6.08
N GLY A 39 -2.47 9.01 5.79
CA GLY A 39 -3.88 9.07 5.41
C GLY A 39 -4.80 9.70 6.46
N ASP A 40 -4.31 9.87 7.69
CA ASP A 40 -5.03 10.66 8.71
C ASP A 40 -5.09 12.14 8.31
N PRO A 41 -6.07 12.91 8.81
CA PRO A 41 -6.15 14.35 8.54
C PRO A 41 -4.88 15.11 8.89
N GLU A 42 -4.16 14.70 9.94
CA GLU A 42 -2.89 15.28 10.38
C GLU A 42 -1.68 14.81 9.56
N ASN A 43 -1.83 13.75 8.78
CA ASN A 43 -0.80 13.17 7.90
C ASN A 43 -1.42 12.74 6.57
N PRO A 44 -1.92 13.69 5.76
CA PRO A 44 -2.70 13.36 4.58
C PRO A 44 -1.87 12.66 3.50
N MET A 45 -2.55 11.83 2.73
CA MET A 45 -2.00 11.24 1.51
C MET A 45 -2.25 12.18 0.32
N THR A 46 -1.22 12.36 -0.50
CA THR A 46 -1.36 12.99 -1.80
C THR A 46 -1.86 11.98 -2.83
N TRP A 47 -2.27 12.47 -4.00
CA TRP A 47 -2.57 11.60 -5.13
C TRP A 47 -1.37 10.71 -5.49
N ASP A 48 -0.17 11.28 -5.53
CA ASP A 48 1.05 10.54 -5.85
C ASP A 48 1.38 9.46 -4.80
N ASP A 49 1.13 9.72 -3.53
CA ASP A 49 1.26 8.69 -2.48
C ASP A 49 0.33 7.51 -2.74
N THR A 50 -0.91 7.80 -3.10
CA THR A 50 -1.92 6.77 -3.42
C THR A 50 -1.52 5.97 -4.65
N VAL A 51 -1.04 6.63 -5.70
CA VAL A 51 -0.54 5.98 -6.92
C VAL A 51 0.63 5.07 -6.62
N LYS A 52 1.62 5.55 -5.86
CA LYS A 52 2.79 4.75 -5.45
C LYS A 52 2.37 3.50 -4.67
N LYS A 53 1.46 3.65 -3.73
CA LYS A 53 0.92 2.51 -2.98
C LYS A 53 0.25 1.49 -3.89
N PHE A 54 -0.64 1.94 -4.77
CA PHE A 54 -1.33 1.07 -5.73
C PHE A 54 -0.34 0.33 -6.64
N LEU A 55 0.60 1.05 -7.25
CA LEU A 55 1.58 0.45 -8.15
C LEU A 55 2.50 -0.53 -7.43
N GLY A 56 2.90 -0.24 -6.19
CA GLY A 56 3.67 -1.15 -5.35
C GLY A 56 2.93 -2.44 -5.05
N MET A 57 1.62 -2.36 -4.78
CA MET A 57 0.77 -3.54 -4.54
C MET A 57 0.49 -4.33 -5.83
N ALA A 58 0.42 -3.65 -6.97
CA ALA A 58 0.19 -4.28 -8.27
C ALA A 58 1.47 -4.88 -8.90
N ALA A 59 2.66 -4.47 -8.45
CA ALA A 59 3.94 -4.89 -9.02
C ALA A 59 4.10 -6.41 -9.15
N PRO A 60 3.71 -7.26 -8.17
CA PRO A 60 3.82 -8.71 -8.30
C PRO A 60 2.99 -9.33 -9.44
N LEU A 61 2.02 -8.59 -9.99
CA LEU A 61 1.20 -9.05 -11.11
C LEU A 61 1.92 -8.91 -12.46
N ASP A 62 3.04 -8.18 -12.48
CA ASP A 62 3.86 -7.93 -13.66
C ASP A 62 3.09 -7.39 -14.87
N ARG A 63 2.21 -6.42 -14.62
CA ARG A 63 1.37 -5.77 -15.61
C ARG A 63 1.34 -4.24 -15.42
N PRO A 64 2.50 -3.58 -15.55
CA PRO A 64 2.61 -2.16 -15.23
C PRO A 64 1.74 -1.27 -16.13
N GLN A 65 1.59 -1.61 -17.41
CA GLN A 65 0.77 -0.83 -18.33
C GLN A 65 -0.72 -0.89 -17.98
N GLN A 66 -1.20 -2.08 -17.62
CA GLN A 66 -2.59 -2.27 -17.17
C GLN A 66 -2.84 -1.56 -15.84
N ALA A 67 -1.89 -1.64 -14.92
CA ALA A 67 -1.98 -0.92 -13.65
C ALA A 67 -2.03 0.61 -13.86
N MET A 68 -1.18 1.15 -14.74
CA MET A 68 -1.21 2.57 -15.09
C MET A 68 -2.52 2.98 -15.74
N LYS A 69 -3.14 2.12 -16.54
CA LYS A 69 -4.46 2.39 -17.12
C LYS A 69 -5.53 2.56 -16.06
N VAL A 70 -5.49 1.76 -14.99
CA VAL A 70 -6.39 1.94 -13.82
C VAL A 70 -6.16 3.31 -13.19
N VAL A 71 -4.91 3.70 -12.98
CA VAL A 71 -4.56 5.03 -12.43
C VAL A 71 -5.16 6.16 -13.27
N GLU A 72 -5.01 6.10 -14.60
CA GLU A 72 -5.51 7.13 -15.51
C GLU A 72 -7.04 7.20 -15.49
N ILE A 73 -7.72 6.06 -15.48
CA ILE A 73 -9.19 6.02 -15.42
C ILE A 73 -9.68 6.63 -14.10
N VAL A 74 -9.05 6.27 -12.97
CA VAL A 74 -9.45 6.79 -11.66
C VAL A 74 -9.17 8.29 -11.54
N ARG A 75 -8.06 8.77 -12.12
CA ARG A 75 -7.72 10.21 -12.14
C ARG A 75 -8.77 11.06 -12.85
N HIS A 76 -9.41 10.51 -13.88
CA HIS A 76 -10.42 11.18 -14.72
C HIS A 76 -11.75 10.40 -14.74
N LEU A 77 -12.12 9.90 -13.54
CA LEU A 77 -13.26 8.99 -13.41
C LEU A 77 -14.57 9.57 -13.98
N GLU A 78 -14.74 10.89 -13.88
CA GLU A 78 -15.89 11.63 -14.42
C GLU A 78 -16.02 11.51 -15.94
N HIS A 79 -14.96 11.17 -16.65
CA HIS A 79 -14.94 11.01 -18.11
C HIS A 79 -15.04 9.54 -18.55
N HIS A 80 -15.20 8.62 -17.62
CA HIS A 80 -15.22 7.18 -17.90
C HIS A 80 -16.51 6.52 -17.40
N ARG A 81 -16.88 5.43 -18.07
CA ARG A 81 -17.94 4.55 -17.57
C ARG A 81 -17.40 3.59 -16.52
N GLY A 82 -18.21 3.23 -15.54
CA GLY A 82 -17.83 2.24 -14.52
C GLY A 82 -17.35 0.91 -15.12
N ALA A 83 -17.95 0.48 -16.24
CA ALA A 83 -17.52 -0.72 -16.98
C ALA A 83 -16.06 -0.64 -17.47
N ALA A 84 -15.57 0.54 -17.84
CA ALA A 84 -14.19 0.74 -18.25
C ALA A 84 -13.22 0.53 -17.08
N LEU A 85 -13.56 1.01 -15.89
CA LEU A 85 -12.78 0.78 -14.67
C LEU A 85 -12.74 -0.71 -14.30
N VAL A 86 -13.88 -1.38 -14.31
CA VAL A 86 -13.95 -2.82 -14.02
C VAL A 86 -13.12 -3.63 -15.01
N ALA A 87 -13.19 -3.32 -16.31
CA ALA A 87 -12.40 -4.00 -17.34
C ALA A 87 -10.88 -3.77 -17.14
N ALA A 88 -10.47 -2.55 -16.76
CA ALA A 88 -9.07 -2.23 -16.50
C ALA A 88 -8.53 -2.97 -15.27
N ILE A 89 -9.31 -3.06 -14.20
CA ILE A 89 -8.96 -3.82 -12.98
C ILE A 89 -8.84 -5.31 -13.33
N ALA A 90 -9.80 -5.86 -14.06
CA ALA A 90 -9.77 -7.27 -14.49
C ALA A 90 -8.55 -7.58 -15.35
N ALA A 91 -8.16 -6.68 -16.25
CA ALA A 91 -6.96 -6.83 -17.09
C ALA A 91 -5.67 -6.81 -16.27
N THR A 92 -5.63 -6.03 -15.19
CA THR A 92 -4.50 -6.00 -14.25
C THR A 92 -4.39 -7.31 -13.45
N ALA A 93 -5.52 -7.87 -13.04
CA ALA A 93 -5.59 -9.07 -12.21
C ALA A 93 -5.40 -10.39 -12.98
N ARG A 94 -5.51 -10.38 -14.32
CA ARG A 94 -5.33 -11.60 -15.12
C ARG A 94 -3.91 -12.15 -15.00
N ARG A 95 -3.79 -13.38 -14.55
CA ARG A 95 -2.53 -14.12 -14.60
C ARG A 95 -2.11 -14.40 -16.04
N SER A 96 -0.84 -14.16 -16.34
CA SER A 96 -0.20 -14.66 -17.58
C SER A 96 0.10 -16.13 -17.36
N GLY A 97 -0.73 -17.02 -17.90
CA GLY A 97 -0.52 -18.46 -17.79
C GLY A 97 -1.75 -19.23 -18.21
N PRO A 98 -1.62 -20.55 -18.53
CA PRO A 98 -2.79 -21.37 -18.80
C PRO A 98 -3.71 -21.36 -17.58
N ALA A 99 -5.02 -21.33 -17.85
CA ALA A 99 -6.02 -21.43 -16.79
C ALA A 99 -5.76 -22.70 -15.95
N PRO A 100 -5.88 -22.66 -14.61
CA PRO A 100 -5.78 -23.86 -13.82
C PRO A 100 -6.85 -24.85 -14.28
N VAL A 101 -6.41 -26.07 -14.48
CA VAL A 101 -7.30 -27.18 -14.89
C VAL A 101 -8.24 -27.54 -13.75
#